data_63f2e5212bfca07706e1970aac11ff0a
#
_entry.id   63f2e5212bfca07706e1970aac11ff0a
#
_cell.length_a   1.000
_cell.length_b   1.000
_cell.length_c   1.000
_cell.angle_alpha   90.00
_cell.angle_beta   90.00
_cell.angle_gamma   90.00
#
_symmetry.space_group_name_H-M   'P 1'
#
loop_
_entity.id
_entity.type
_entity.pdbx_description
1 polymer ?
#
loop_
_entity_poly.entity_id
_entity_poly.type
_entity_poly.pdbx_seq_one_letter_code
_entity_poly.pdbx_strand_id
1 'polypeptide(L)'
;PLSAADRDLLVKVRLAGLWELPAGQQAIERAPSQSVKAAGDHLVVGHTDLDARARSVASQLGIELPNQPTDEQQGWLRQLTAATGTTYERLFANLLRRAHGKVFAVIAQVRNSTRNALIRQLADAANQTVLDHITMLEGTGLVDFDAIANEAAGGATASPSGPPPPVPGARIPAPVPVSPTGTQDFTSLPSAPAAPAVGEIGSPVTQP
;
A
#
# COMPACT_ATOMS: atom_id res chain seq x y z
N PRO A 1 -4.09 -19.20 14.40
CA PRO A 1 -5.30 -18.54 14.86
C PRO A 1 -5.49 -17.23 14.09
N LEU A 2 -6.74 -16.87 13.86
CA LEU A 2 -7.15 -15.67 13.14
C LEU A 2 -7.53 -14.58 14.16
N SER A 3 -6.85 -13.43 14.10
CA SER A 3 -7.13 -12.29 14.98
C SER A 3 -8.25 -11.39 14.43
N ALA A 4 -8.75 -10.46 15.25
CA ALA A 4 -9.68 -9.42 14.79
C ALA A 4 -9.05 -8.52 13.73
N ALA A 5 -7.77 -8.18 13.89
CA ALA A 5 -7.01 -7.38 12.91
C ALA A 5 -6.84 -8.10 11.55
N ASP A 6 -6.68 -9.44 11.56
CA ASP A 6 -6.62 -10.24 10.35
C ASP A 6 -7.95 -10.18 9.57
N ARG A 7 -9.09 -10.27 10.28
CA ARG A 7 -10.41 -10.15 9.67
C ARG A 7 -10.67 -8.75 9.12
N ASP A 8 -10.29 -7.72 9.89
CA ASP A 8 -10.42 -6.33 9.49
C ASP A 8 -9.61 -6.01 8.22
N LEU A 9 -8.40 -6.54 8.09
CA LEU A 9 -7.60 -6.39 6.87
C LEU A 9 -8.33 -6.97 5.65
N LEU A 10 -8.87 -8.19 5.76
CA LEU A 10 -9.63 -8.80 4.66
C LEU A 10 -10.82 -7.93 4.22
N VAL A 11 -11.58 -7.44 5.19
CA VAL A 11 -12.72 -6.55 4.94
C VAL A 11 -12.26 -5.25 4.29
N LYS A 12 -11.18 -4.63 4.78
CA LYS A 12 -10.63 -3.38 4.22
C LYS A 12 -10.12 -3.55 2.80
N VAL A 13 -9.40 -4.62 2.50
CA VAL A 13 -8.94 -4.92 1.13
C VAL A 13 -10.14 -5.10 0.19
N ARG A 14 -11.18 -5.81 0.63
CA ARG A 14 -12.40 -5.97 -0.15
C ARG A 14 -13.13 -4.65 -0.38
N LEU A 15 -13.31 -3.85 0.67
CA LEU A 15 -13.95 -2.53 0.58
C LEU A 15 -13.18 -1.57 -0.31
N ALA A 16 -11.85 -1.61 -0.29
CA ALA A 16 -11.02 -0.84 -1.21
C ALA A 16 -11.35 -1.20 -2.66
N GLY A 17 -11.35 -2.49 -3.02
CA GLY A 17 -11.70 -2.92 -4.37
C GLY A 17 -13.10 -2.47 -4.81
N LEU A 18 -14.08 -2.48 -3.92
CA LEU A 18 -15.47 -2.14 -4.24
C LEU A 18 -15.66 -0.69 -4.68
N TRP A 19 -14.82 0.26 -4.22
CA TRP A 19 -14.94 1.66 -4.65
C TRP A 19 -13.80 2.11 -5.56
N GLU A 20 -12.61 1.55 -5.44
CA GLU A 20 -11.44 1.97 -6.21
C GLU A 20 -11.43 1.42 -7.64
N LEU A 21 -12.02 0.25 -7.87
CA LEU A 21 -12.26 -0.25 -9.24
C LEU A 21 -13.13 0.70 -10.06
N PRO A 22 -14.35 1.08 -9.62
CA PRO A 22 -15.15 2.05 -10.36
C PRO A 22 -14.53 3.44 -10.41
N ALA A 23 -13.78 3.87 -9.38
CA ALA A 23 -13.04 5.14 -9.43
C ALA A 23 -11.93 5.13 -10.50
N GLY A 24 -11.18 4.03 -10.60
CA GLY A 24 -10.17 3.83 -11.64
C GLY A 24 -10.77 3.82 -13.05
N GLN A 25 -11.87 3.13 -13.23
CA GLN A 25 -12.60 3.11 -14.52
C GLN A 25 -13.07 4.52 -14.92
N GLN A 26 -13.62 5.28 -13.98
CA GLN A 26 -13.97 6.69 -14.24
C GLN A 26 -12.75 7.52 -14.66
N ALA A 27 -11.58 7.30 -14.06
CA ALA A 27 -10.38 8.04 -14.41
C ALA A 27 -9.91 7.72 -15.83
N ILE A 28 -9.92 6.46 -16.23
CA ILE A 28 -9.58 6.04 -17.60
C ILE A 28 -10.49 6.73 -18.64
N GLU A 29 -11.79 6.79 -18.36
CA GLU A 29 -12.78 7.32 -19.29
C GLU A 29 -12.82 8.85 -19.32
N ARG A 30 -12.65 9.52 -18.17
CA ARG A 30 -13.04 10.91 -17.97
C ARG A 30 -11.90 11.89 -17.71
N ALA A 31 -10.74 11.41 -17.26
CA ALA A 31 -9.63 12.29 -16.97
C ALA A 31 -9.06 12.93 -18.25
N PRO A 32 -8.78 14.24 -18.26
CA PRO A 32 -8.10 14.89 -19.38
C PRO A 32 -6.66 14.42 -19.58
N SER A 33 -5.91 14.21 -18.50
CA SER A 33 -4.48 13.88 -18.55
C SER A 33 -4.19 12.37 -18.63
N GLN A 34 -3.13 12.03 -19.35
CA GLN A 34 -2.68 10.64 -19.47
C GLN A 34 -2.13 10.09 -18.14
N SER A 35 -1.54 10.94 -17.30
CA SER A 35 -1.01 10.51 -16.01
C SER A 35 -2.12 10.03 -15.05
N VAL A 36 -3.26 10.73 -15.03
CA VAL A 36 -4.42 10.31 -14.23
C VAL A 36 -5.10 9.08 -14.83
N LYS A 37 -5.18 8.96 -16.17
CA LYS A 37 -5.66 7.73 -16.82
C LYS A 37 -4.79 6.54 -16.49
N ALA A 38 -3.46 6.69 -16.53
CA ALA A 38 -2.53 5.64 -16.17
C ALA A 38 -2.66 5.23 -14.69
N ALA A 39 -2.82 6.20 -13.78
CA ALA A 39 -3.10 5.90 -12.38
C ALA A 39 -4.43 5.13 -12.21
N GLY A 40 -5.46 5.49 -12.97
CA GLY A 40 -6.74 4.77 -13.01
C GLY A 40 -6.58 3.32 -13.47
N ASP A 41 -5.79 3.07 -14.52
CA ASP A 41 -5.51 1.73 -15.03
C ASP A 41 -4.78 0.87 -13.99
N HIS A 42 -3.75 1.42 -13.35
CA HIS A 42 -3.05 0.74 -12.25
C HIS A 42 -3.99 0.36 -11.09
N LEU A 43 -4.92 1.25 -10.72
CA LEU A 43 -5.94 0.94 -9.72
C LEU A 43 -6.82 -0.24 -10.14
N VAL A 44 -7.29 -0.24 -11.38
CA VAL A 44 -8.16 -1.32 -11.91
C VAL A 44 -7.41 -2.65 -11.89
N VAL A 45 -6.19 -2.69 -12.40
CA VAL A 45 -5.38 -3.92 -12.45
C VAL A 45 -5.06 -4.42 -11.04
N GLY A 46 -4.54 -3.54 -10.17
CA GLY A 46 -4.12 -3.91 -8.81
C GLY A 46 -5.27 -4.38 -7.94
N HIS A 47 -6.40 -3.67 -7.96
CA HIS A 47 -7.57 -4.07 -7.17
C HIS A 47 -8.31 -5.28 -7.71
N THR A 48 -8.25 -5.56 -9.00
CA THR A 48 -8.77 -6.82 -9.56
C THR A 48 -8.01 -8.02 -8.99
N ASP A 49 -6.68 -7.97 -8.95
CA ASP A 49 -5.85 -9.04 -8.35
C ASP A 49 -6.07 -9.14 -6.84
N LEU A 50 -6.03 -8.02 -6.13
CA LEU A 50 -6.24 -8.02 -4.67
C LEU A 50 -7.62 -8.52 -4.26
N ASP A 51 -8.67 -8.19 -5.00
CA ASP A 51 -10.02 -8.69 -4.74
C ASP A 51 -10.11 -10.20 -4.93
N ALA A 52 -9.51 -10.74 -5.99
CA ALA A 52 -9.45 -12.18 -6.21
C ALA A 52 -8.72 -12.89 -5.06
N ARG A 53 -7.58 -12.35 -4.60
CA ARG A 53 -6.83 -12.88 -3.45
C ARG A 53 -7.64 -12.80 -2.16
N ALA A 54 -8.25 -11.65 -1.87
CA ALA A 54 -9.06 -11.47 -0.66
C ALA A 54 -10.23 -12.43 -0.61
N ARG A 55 -10.94 -12.64 -1.71
CA ARG A 55 -12.04 -13.62 -1.80
C ARG A 55 -11.55 -15.05 -1.58
N SER A 56 -10.43 -15.41 -2.19
CA SER A 56 -9.84 -16.74 -2.02
C SER A 56 -9.45 -17.01 -0.55
N VAL A 57 -8.78 -16.04 0.09
CA VAL A 57 -8.39 -16.14 1.50
C VAL A 57 -9.62 -16.18 2.41
N ALA A 58 -10.62 -15.33 2.16
CA ALA A 58 -11.86 -15.30 2.92
C ALA A 58 -12.62 -16.62 2.85
N SER A 59 -12.71 -17.22 1.65
CA SER A 59 -13.32 -18.54 1.45
C SER A 59 -12.61 -19.63 2.26
N GLN A 60 -11.27 -19.66 2.23
CA GLN A 60 -10.49 -20.63 2.99
C GLN A 60 -10.61 -20.46 4.50
N LEU A 61 -10.86 -19.24 4.98
CA LEU A 61 -10.97 -18.92 6.40
C LEU A 61 -12.42 -18.87 6.91
N GLY A 62 -13.41 -19.09 6.04
CA GLY A 62 -14.84 -19.03 6.40
C GLY A 62 -15.28 -17.62 6.81
N ILE A 63 -14.77 -16.58 6.15
CA ILE A 63 -15.09 -15.16 6.43
C ILE A 63 -16.01 -14.62 5.37
N GLU A 64 -17.13 -14.03 5.80
CA GLU A 64 -18.01 -13.27 4.90
C GLU A 64 -17.40 -11.91 4.59
N LEU A 65 -17.44 -11.51 3.32
CA LEU A 65 -16.96 -10.23 2.83
C LEU A 65 -18.12 -9.32 2.42
N PRO A 66 -17.98 -7.99 2.60
CA PRO A 66 -18.99 -7.05 2.12
C PRO A 66 -19.10 -7.09 0.60
N ASN A 67 -20.30 -6.76 0.10
CA ASN A 67 -20.59 -6.69 -1.34
C ASN A 67 -20.91 -5.27 -1.82
N GLN A 68 -20.90 -4.29 -0.92
CA GLN A 68 -21.13 -2.87 -1.18
C GLN A 68 -20.02 -2.04 -0.52
N PRO A 69 -19.59 -0.93 -1.14
CA PRO A 69 -18.75 0.05 -0.46
C PRO A 69 -19.45 0.64 0.76
N THR A 70 -18.69 1.19 1.71
CA THR A 70 -19.26 1.94 2.83
C THR A 70 -19.99 3.21 2.33
N ASP A 71 -20.86 3.78 3.15
CA ASP A 71 -21.56 5.03 2.82
C ASP A 71 -20.57 6.18 2.52
N GLU A 72 -19.46 6.23 3.25
CA GLU A 72 -18.37 7.16 3.01
C GLU A 72 -17.74 6.96 1.63
N GLN A 73 -17.39 5.73 1.27
CA GLN A 73 -16.82 5.38 -0.03
C GLN A 73 -17.79 5.65 -1.18
N GLN A 74 -19.07 5.36 -0.98
CA GLN A 74 -20.12 5.75 -1.93
C GLN A 74 -20.20 7.27 -2.07
N GLY A 75 -20.02 8.02 -0.98
CA GLY A 75 -19.92 9.48 -0.98
C GLY A 75 -18.75 9.96 -1.83
N TRP A 76 -17.59 9.32 -1.73
CA TRP A 76 -16.43 9.63 -2.57
C TRP A 76 -16.68 9.39 -4.04
N LEU A 77 -17.30 8.26 -4.39
CA LEU A 77 -17.68 7.97 -5.79
C LEU A 77 -18.66 9.01 -6.34
N ARG A 78 -19.65 9.44 -5.54
CA ARG A 78 -20.58 10.52 -5.97
C ARG A 78 -19.84 11.84 -6.22
N GLN A 79 -18.88 12.20 -5.37
CA GLN A 79 -18.06 13.41 -5.56
C GLN A 79 -17.23 13.33 -6.85
N LEU A 80 -16.57 12.19 -7.10
CA LEU A 80 -15.84 11.95 -8.34
C LEU A 80 -16.75 12.04 -9.56
N THR A 81 -17.94 11.45 -9.50
CA THR A 81 -18.91 11.47 -10.59
C THR A 81 -19.39 12.87 -10.91
N ALA A 82 -19.57 13.72 -9.89
CA ALA A 82 -20.04 15.10 -10.05
C ALA A 82 -18.95 16.06 -10.56
N ALA A 83 -17.67 15.77 -10.30
CA ALA A 83 -16.56 16.61 -10.72
C ALA A 83 -16.19 16.39 -12.19
N THR A 84 -15.59 17.43 -12.84
CA THR A 84 -15.15 17.37 -14.24
C THR A 84 -13.81 18.08 -14.42
N GLY A 85 -13.13 17.77 -15.54
CA GLY A 85 -11.89 18.44 -15.93
C GLY A 85 -10.79 18.35 -14.86
N THR A 86 -10.06 19.41 -14.66
CA THR A 86 -8.96 19.49 -13.69
C THR A 86 -9.44 19.36 -12.24
N THR A 87 -10.67 19.73 -11.94
CA THR A 87 -11.28 19.54 -10.61
C THR A 87 -11.46 18.05 -10.32
N TYR A 88 -11.91 17.28 -11.30
CA TYR A 88 -11.99 15.81 -11.20
C TYR A 88 -10.61 15.21 -10.91
N GLU A 89 -9.60 15.58 -11.68
CA GLU A 89 -8.25 15.03 -11.55
C GLU A 89 -7.62 15.33 -10.18
N ARG A 90 -7.75 16.56 -9.70
CA ARG A 90 -7.27 16.93 -8.35
C ARG A 90 -8.01 16.17 -7.26
N LEU A 91 -9.33 16.04 -7.39
CA LEU A 91 -10.14 15.28 -6.43
C LEU A 91 -9.73 13.80 -6.43
N PHE A 92 -9.60 13.19 -7.61
CA PHE A 92 -9.17 11.80 -7.78
C PHE A 92 -7.80 11.56 -7.11
N ALA A 93 -6.78 12.33 -7.49
CA ALA A 93 -5.44 12.14 -6.97
C ALA A 93 -5.37 12.28 -5.44
N ASN A 94 -6.01 13.30 -4.88
CA ASN A 94 -5.93 13.59 -3.45
C ASN A 94 -6.77 12.64 -2.59
N LEU A 95 -7.96 12.27 -3.07
CA LEU A 95 -8.84 11.35 -2.37
C LEU A 95 -8.20 9.96 -2.25
N LEU A 96 -7.74 9.44 -3.38
CA LEU A 96 -7.11 8.12 -3.43
C LEU A 96 -5.76 8.10 -2.71
N ARG A 97 -4.94 9.15 -2.88
CA ARG A 97 -3.66 9.21 -2.16
C ARG A 97 -3.83 9.17 -0.65
N ARG A 98 -4.83 9.87 -0.10
CA ARG A 98 -5.15 9.83 1.33
C ARG A 98 -5.68 8.47 1.78
N ALA A 99 -6.56 7.86 1.00
CA ALA A 99 -7.11 6.53 1.30
C ALA A 99 -5.97 5.48 1.34
N HIS A 100 -5.08 5.49 0.35
CA HIS A 100 -3.92 4.60 0.28
C HIS A 100 -2.95 4.80 1.45
N GLY A 101 -2.65 6.04 1.85
CA GLY A 101 -1.80 6.33 3.01
C GLY A 101 -2.36 5.74 4.31
N LYS A 102 -3.67 5.85 4.53
CA LYS A 102 -4.33 5.28 5.72
C LYS A 102 -4.29 3.75 5.73
N VAL A 103 -4.60 3.10 4.62
CA VAL A 103 -4.62 1.63 4.55
C VAL A 103 -3.21 1.05 4.60
N PHE A 104 -2.19 1.74 4.08
CA PHE A 104 -0.80 1.31 4.12
C PHE A 104 -0.32 1.05 5.56
N ALA A 105 -0.62 1.96 6.49
CA ALA A 105 -0.30 1.78 7.90
C ALA A 105 -0.97 0.55 8.51
N VAL A 106 -2.24 0.30 8.18
CA VAL A 106 -2.99 -0.87 8.66
C VAL A 106 -2.37 -2.17 8.14
N ILE A 107 -2.04 -2.22 6.84
CA ILE A 107 -1.41 -3.39 6.22
C ILE A 107 -0.08 -3.70 6.90
N ALA A 108 0.78 -2.70 7.10
CA ALA A 108 2.07 -2.87 7.74
C ALA A 108 1.93 -3.41 9.18
N GLN A 109 0.98 -2.90 9.95
CA GLN A 109 0.71 -3.35 11.31
C GLN A 109 0.25 -4.81 11.33
N VAL A 110 -0.71 -5.20 10.48
CA VAL A 110 -1.19 -6.58 10.38
C VAL A 110 -0.08 -7.50 9.92
N ARG A 111 0.68 -7.11 8.89
CA ARG A 111 1.81 -7.87 8.39
C ARG A 111 2.84 -8.19 9.47
N ASN A 112 3.10 -7.23 10.35
CA ASN A 112 4.06 -7.37 11.45
C ASN A 112 3.57 -8.34 12.55
N SER A 113 2.26 -8.42 12.78
CA SER A 113 1.70 -9.11 13.97
C SER A 113 0.96 -10.40 13.66
N THR A 114 0.53 -10.63 12.42
CA THR A 114 -0.29 -11.80 12.07
C THR A 114 0.47 -13.13 12.22
N ARG A 115 -0.21 -14.12 12.77
CA ARG A 115 0.26 -15.52 12.83
C ARG A 115 -0.34 -16.40 11.74
N ASN A 116 -1.24 -15.84 10.92
CA ASN A 116 -1.89 -16.58 9.84
C ASN A 116 -1.10 -16.39 8.53
N ALA A 117 -0.69 -17.51 7.91
CA ALA A 117 0.13 -17.48 6.70
C ALA A 117 -0.61 -16.90 5.49
N LEU A 118 -1.92 -17.15 5.36
CA LEU A 118 -2.73 -16.62 4.26
C LEU A 118 -2.88 -15.10 4.38
N ILE A 119 -3.13 -14.61 5.60
CA ILE A 119 -3.20 -13.17 5.87
C ILE A 119 -1.85 -12.49 5.63
N ARG A 120 -0.74 -13.16 5.98
CA ARG A 120 0.60 -12.62 5.71
C ARG A 120 0.85 -12.46 4.23
N GLN A 121 0.50 -13.46 3.42
CA GLN A 121 0.63 -13.40 1.96
C GLN A 121 -0.27 -12.31 1.34
N LEU A 122 -1.50 -12.18 1.83
CA LEU A 122 -2.40 -11.10 1.40
C LEU A 122 -1.83 -9.72 1.77
N ALA A 123 -1.31 -9.57 2.99
CA ALA A 123 -0.70 -8.32 3.44
C ALA A 123 0.55 -7.94 2.61
N ASP A 124 1.38 -8.92 2.23
CA ASP A 124 2.52 -8.69 1.34
C ASP A 124 2.08 -8.19 -0.03
N ALA A 125 1.09 -8.85 -0.65
CA ALA A 125 0.53 -8.43 -1.93
C ALA A 125 -0.12 -7.05 -1.84
N ALA A 126 -0.94 -6.81 -0.81
CA ALA A 126 -1.60 -5.53 -0.60
C ALA A 126 -0.60 -4.39 -0.36
N ASN A 127 0.48 -4.65 0.39
CA ASN A 127 1.52 -3.66 0.65
C ASN A 127 2.21 -3.20 -0.64
N GLN A 128 2.57 -4.16 -1.51
CA GLN A 128 3.18 -3.86 -2.80
C GLN A 128 2.22 -3.06 -3.69
N THR A 129 0.99 -3.52 -3.86
CA THR A 129 -0.02 -2.85 -4.69
C THR A 129 -0.32 -1.42 -4.20
N VAL A 130 -0.46 -1.23 -2.88
CA VAL A 130 -0.72 0.09 -2.29
C VAL A 130 0.46 1.04 -2.52
N LEU A 131 1.70 0.57 -2.38
CA LEU A 131 2.89 1.39 -2.64
C LEU A 131 2.98 1.79 -4.12
N ASP A 132 2.69 0.86 -5.03
CA ASP A 132 2.66 1.13 -6.46
C ASP A 132 1.58 2.18 -6.81
N HIS A 133 0.39 2.07 -6.24
CA HIS A 133 -0.68 3.04 -6.42
C HIS A 133 -0.31 4.42 -5.86
N ILE A 134 0.29 4.49 -4.66
CA ILE A 134 0.80 5.74 -4.09
C ILE A 134 1.77 6.40 -5.06
N THR A 135 2.72 5.65 -5.60
CA THR A 135 3.72 6.15 -6.55
C THR A 135 3.06 6.69 -7.83
N MET A 136 2.08 5.97 -8.37
CA MET A 136 1.35 6.41 -9.56
C MET A 136 0.53 7.69 -9.31
N LEU A 137 -0.14 7.78 -8.17
CA LEU A 137 -0.92 8.96 -7.79
C LEU A 137 -0.03 10.18 -7.57
N GLU A 138 1.11 10.03 -6.90
CA GLU A 138 2.12 11.08 -6.71
C GLU A 138 2.73 11.52 -8.05
N GLY A 139 2.96 10.57 -8.96
CA GLY A 139 3.44 10.83 -10.32
C GLY A 139 2.49 11.67 -11.19
N THR A 140 1.23 11.84 -10.80
CA THR A 140 0.31 12.76 -11.49
C THR A 140 0.69 14.24 -11.31
N GLY A 141 1.47 14.58 -10.28
CA GLY A 141 1.81 15.95 -9.90
C GLY A 141 0.65 16.75 -9.29
N LEU A 142 -0.46 16.08 -8.94
CA LEU A 142 -1.69 16.73 -8.45
C LEU A 142 -1.92 16.54 -6.94
N VAL A 143 -1.05 15.76 -6.28
CA VAL A 143 -1.16 15.46 -4.85
C VAL A 143 -0.76 16.69 -4.03
N ASP A 144 -1.63 17.05 -3.08
CA ASP A 144 -1.40 18.11 -2.10
C ASP A 144 -0.72 17.52 -0.86
N PHE A 145 0.62 17.52 -0.86
CA PHE A 145 1.43 17.01 0.25
C PHE A 145 1.32 17.86 1.51
N ASP A 146 1.08 19.17 1.38
CA ASP A 146 0.89 20.05 2.54
C ASP A 146 -0.40 19.70 3.28
N ALA A 147 -1.48 19.43 2.55
CA ALA A 147 -2.72 18.95 3.14
C ALA A 147 -2.56 17.59 3.84
N ILE A 148 -1.80 16.67 3.25
CA ILE A 148 -1.50 15.35 3.86
C ILE A 148 -0.66 15.53 5.13
N ALA A 149 0.37 16.37 5.10
CA ALA A 149 1.22 16.64 6.25
C ALA A 149 0.45 17.29 7.40
N ASN A 150 -0.42 18.25 7.10
CA ASN A 150 -1.28 18.91 8.07
C ASN A 150 -2.30 17.95 8.69
N GLU A 151 -2.90 17.05 7.90
CA GLU A 151 -3.81 16.01 8.40
C GLU A 151 -3.08 15.05 9.35
N ALA A 152 -1.86 14.64 8.99
CA ALA A 152 -1.02 13.79 9.84
C ALA A 152 -0.61 14.48 11.15
N ALA A 153 -0.27 15.77 11.11
CA ALA A 153 0.08 16.56 12.29
C ALA A 153 -1.14 16.80 13.20
N GLY A 154 -2.32 17.06 12.62
CA GLY A 154 -3.57 17.24 13.38
C GLY A 154 -4.11 15.95 13.99
N GLY A 155 -3.77 14.78 13.42
CA GLY A 155 -4.05 13.46 13.99
C GLY A 155 -3.08 13.04 15.10
N ALA A 156 -1.95 13.70 15.22
CA ALA A 156 -1.01 13.53 16.31
C ALA A 156 -1.48 14.30 17.57
N THR A 157 -2.57 13.85 18.18
CA THR A 157 -2.89 14.25 19.55
C THR A 157 -1.82 13.68 20.46
N ALA A 158 -1.02 14.58 21.03
CA ALA A 158 0.07 14.35 21.98
C ALA A 158 1.23 13.50 21.41
N SER A 159 2.15 14.15 20.71
CA SER A 159 3.56 13.78 20.90
C SER A 159 3.81 13.63 22.40
N PRO A 160 4.36 12.51 22.87
CA PRO A 160 4.93 12.51 24.20
C PRO A 160 5.94 13.65 24.21
N SER A 161 5.61 14.71 24.93
CA SER A 161 6.49 15.82 25.19
C SER A 161 7.82 15.23 25.66
N GLY A 162 8.88 15.47 24.91
CA GLY A 162 10.28 15.24 25.19
C GLY A 162 10.69 14.07 26.10
N PRO A 163 11.93 13.70 26.12
CA PRO A 163 12.41 12.67 27.05
C PRO A 163 11.97 13.04 28.48
N PRO A 164 11.53 12.06 29.29
CA PRO A 164 11.09 12.29 30.64
C PRO A 164 12.16 13.11 31.39
N PRO A 165 11.76 14.07 32.22
CA PRO A 165 12.71 14.87 32.93
C PRO A 165 13.66 13.95 33.73
N PRO A 166 14.97 14.25 33.78
CA PRO A 166 15.92 13.40 34.46
C PRO A 166 15.49 13.24 35.93
N VAL A 167 15.44 11.99 36.37
CA VAL A 167 15.10 11.67 37.76
C VAL A 167 16.14 12.35 38.65
N PRO A 168 15.74 13.18 39.63
CA PRO A 168 16.69 13.83 40.51
C PRO A 168 17.57 12.78 41.24
N GLY A 169 18.87 12.84 41.00
CA GLY A 169 19.83 11.91 41.61
C GLY A 169 20.32 10.74 40.71
N ALA A 170 19.81 10.58 39.48
CA ALA A 170 20.39 9.64 38.56
C ALA A 170 21.76 10.17 38.04
N ARG A 171 22.85 9.53 38.45
CA ARG A 171 24.14 9.75 37.80
C ARG A 171 24.03 9.27 36.34
N ILE A 172 24.17 10.20 35.42
CA ILE A 172 24.37 9.83 34.00
C ILE A 172 25.76 9.17 33.95
N PRO A 173 25.88 7.90 33.51
CA PRO A 173 27.19 7.33 33.27
C PRO A 173 27.90 8.17 32.21
N ALA A 174 29.19 8.47 32.46
CA ALA A 174 30.00 9.16 31.48
C ALA A 174 29.97 8.38 30.15
N PRO A 175 29.87 9.04 28.98
CA PRO A 175 29.90 8.38 27.70
C PRO A 175 31.19 7.56 27.62
N VAL A 176 31.05 6.25 27.43
CA VAL A 176 32.20 5.37 27.18
C VAL A 176 32.79 5.78 25.84
N PRO A 177 34.11 6.10 25.78
CA PRO A 177 34.72 6.38 24.49
C PRO A 177 34.60 5.16 23.59
N VAL A 178 33.80 5.25 22.54
CA VAL A 178 33.75 4.25 21.45
C VAL A 178 35.05 4.43 20.65
N SER A 179 36.01 3.52 20.86
CA SER A 179 37.17 3.43 19.97
C SER A 179 36.65 3.17 18.56
N PRO A 180 37.14 3.88 17.53
CA PRO A 180 36.83 3.56 16.14
C PRO A 180 37.58 2.28 15.78
N THR A 181 36.95 1.13 15.99
CA THR A 181 37.53 -0.15 15.60
C THR A 181 36.64 -0.74 14.52
N GLY A 182 37.20 -0.78 13.32
CA GLY A 182 36.69 -1.60 12.22
C GLY A 182 35.97 -0.81 11.16
N THR A 183 36.72 -0.37 10.17
CA THR A 183 36.22 -0.17 8.83
C THR A 183 35.57 -1.49 8.41
N GLN A 184 34.26 -1.57 8.40
CA GLN A 184 33.57 -2.69 7.81
C GLN A 184 33.79 -2.63 6.29
N ASP A 185 34.58 -3.56 5.79
CA ASP A 185 34.83 -3.72 4.37
C ASP A 185 33.60 -4.34 3.70
N PHE A 186 32.78 -3.50 3.05
CA PHE A 186 31.58 -3.92 2.33
C PHE A 186 31.90 -4.48 0.93
N THR A 187 33.16 -4.79 0.62
CA THR A 187 33.58 -5.29 -0.70
C THR A 187 33.31 -6.77 -0.93
N SER A 188 32.76 -7.51 0.04
CA SER A 188 32.43 -8.93 -0.12
C SER A 188 30.93 -9.19 0.09
N LEU A 189 30.10 -8.72 -0.85
CA LEU A 189 28.76 -9.28 -1.02
C LEU A 189 28.91 -10.66 -1.70
N PRO A 190 28.29 -11.71 -1.16
CA PRO A 190 28.28 -13.01 -1.86
C PRO A 190 27.58 -12.85 -3.20
N SER A 191 28.23 -13.30 -4.27
CA SER A 191 27.67 -13.35 -5.62
C SER A 191 26.34 -14.10 -5.59
N ALA A 192 25.33 -13.51 -6.23
CA ALA A 192 24.06 -14.17 -6.46
C ALA A 192 24.28 -15.48 -7.24
N PRO A 193 23.56 -16.56 -6.92
CA PRO A 193 23.66 -17.81 -7.68
C PRO A 193 23.28 -17.57 -9.13
N ALA A 194 24.07 -18.11 -10.06
CA ALA A 194 23.84 -18.03 -11.49
C ALA A 194 22.47 -18.63 -11.84
N ALA A 195 21.73 -17.91 -12.69
CA ALA A 195 20.47 -18.41 -13.24
C ALA A 195 20.74 -19.71 -14.04
N PRO A 196 19.83 -20.72 -13.97
CA PRO A 196 19.98 -21.94 -14.75
C PRO A 196 19.95 -21.62 -16.25
N ALA A 197 20.89 -22.23 -16.99
CA ALA A 197 20.97 -22.10 -18.44
C ALA A 197 19.67 -22.55 -19.09
N VAL A 198 19.13 -21.70 -19.95
CA VAL A 198 17.95 -22.01 -20.77
C VAL A 198 18.40 -23.02 -21.80
N GLY A 199 17.86 -24.26 -21.73
CA GLY A 199 18.14 -25.31 -22.69
C GLY A 199 17.71 -24.91 -24.10
N GLU A 200 18.58 -25.12 -25.09
CA GLU A 200 18.29 -24.93 -26.50
C GLU A 200 17.05 -25.73 -26.93
N ILE A 201 16.08 -25.04 -27.46
CA ILE A 201 14.89 -25.65 -28.09
C ILE A 201 15.36 -26.16 -29.47
N GLY A 202 15.40 -27.48 -29.62
CA GLY A 202 15.77 -28.15 -30.86
C GLY A 202 14.91 -27.72 -32.04
N SER A 203 15.54 -27.54 -33.19
CA SER A 203 14.97 -27.25 -34.48
C SER A 203 13.95 -28.31 -34.94
N PRO A 204 12.90 -27.95 -35.67
CA PRO A 204 11.96 -28.95 -36.20
C PRO A 204 12.58 -29.76 -37.35
N VAL A 205 12.49 -31.11 -37.18
CA VAL A 205 12.85 -32.07 -38.20
C VAL A 205 11.80 -32.04 -39.29
N THR A 206 12.20 -31.68 -40.52
CA THR A 206 11.45 -31.90 -41.73
C THR A 206 11.54 -33.39 -42.10
N GLN A 207 10.42 -34.07 -42.26
CA GLN A 207 10.35 -35.37 -42.91
C GLN A 207 9.75 -35.28 -44.31
N PRO A 208 10.15 -36.18 -45.21
CA PRO A 208 9.87 -36.16 -46.65
C PRO A 208 8.44 -36.46 -47.03
#